data_2db556e04fbee81b8bf0070b9708b8b0
#
_entry.id   2db556e04fbee81b8bf0070b9708b8b0
#
_cell.length_a   1.000
_cell.length_b   1.000
_cell.length_c   1.000
_cell.angle_alpha   90.00
_cell.angle_beta   90.00
_cell.angle_gamma   90.00
#
_symmetry.space_group_name_H-M   'P 1'
#
loop_
_entity.id
_entity.type
_entity.pdbx_description
1 polymer ?
#
loop_
_entity_poly.entity_id
_entity_poly.type
_entity_poly.pdbx_seq_one_letter_code
_entity_poly.pdbx_strand_id
1 'polypeptide(L)'
;MIEFDSIEQAIADIRAGRPVVVVDDENRENEGDLIFAAEKATPELLAFMIRYTSGYICVGMEGELCDRLHLPAMVLHSEDPRRTAYTITVDAAQHTTTGISATDRSRTIKTLADPTSGPASLNRPGPVSYTHLTLPTI
;
A
#
# COMPACT_ATOMS: atom_id res chain seq x y z
N MET A 1 4.04 20.74 -22.90
CA MET A 1 3.91 19.26 -23.02
C MET A 1 4.49 18.71 -21.74
N ILE A 2 3.75 17.90 -21.00
CA ILE A 2 4.27 17.24 -19.78
C ILE A 2 5.15 16.09 -20.28
N GLU A 3 6.42 16.10 -19.87
CA GLU A 3 7.36 15.01 -20.16
C GLU A 3 7.45 14.11 -18.92
N PHE A 4 7.21 12.83 -19.09
CA PHE A 4 7.34 11.85 -18.03
C PHE A 4 8.76 11.30 -17.97
N ASP A 5 9.21 10.95 -16.77
CA ASP A 5 10.45 10.19 -16.60
C ASP A 5 10.35 8.80 -17.27
N SER A 6 11.50 8.22 -17.61
CA SER A 6 11.51 6.87 -18.20
C SER A 6 11.09 5.81 -17.17
N ILE A 7 10.51 4.72 -17.65
CA ILE A 7 10.14 3.57 -16.80
C ILE A 7 11.38 2.95 -16.13
N GLU A 8 12.52 2.93 -16.83
CA GLU A 8 13.79 2.44 -16.29
C GLU A 8 14.25 3.27 -15.10
N GLN A 9 14.09 4.61 -15.17
CA GLN A 9 14.41 5.50 -14.06
C GLN A 9 13.46 5.27 -12.89
N ALA A 10 12.17 5.15 -13.12
CA ALA A 10 11.18 4.87 -12.08
C ALA A 10 11.47 3.53 -11.36
N ILE A 11 11.83 2.49 -12.11
CA ILE A 11 12.23 1.19 -11.53
C ILE A 11 13.50 1.33 -10.68
N ALA A 12 14.50 2.10 -11.15
CA ALA A 12 15.72 2.32 -10.40
C ALA A 12 15.45 3.09 -9.10
N ASP A 13 14.55 4.05 -9.12
CA ASP A 13 14.16 4.83 -7.95
C ASP A 13 13.43 3.97 -6.91
N ILE A 14 12.46 3.16 -7.32
CA ILE A 14 11.76 2.23 -6.42
C ILE A 14 12.75 1.25 -5.78
N ARG A 15 13.67 0.67 -6.56
CA ARG A 15 14.72 -0.22 -6.02
C ARG A 15 15.62 0.46 -5.00
N ALA A 16 15.90 1.73 -5.20
CA ALA A 16 16.68 2.54 -4.28
C ALA A 16 15.89 3.01 -3.04
N GLY A 17 14.60 2.69 -2.93
CA GLY A 17 13.71 3.13 -1.85
C GLY A 17 13.21 4.56 -2.01
N ARG A 18 13.35 5.13 -3.18
CA ARG A 18 12.79 6.46 -3.50
C ARG A 18 11.35 6.30 -3.99
N PRO A 19 10.45 7.20 -3.58
CA PRO A 19 9.09 7.20 -4.10
C PRO A 19 9.03 7.76 -5.52
N VAL A 20 8.07 7.29 -6.30
CA VAL A 20 7.71 7.83 -7.61
C VAL A 20 6.25 8.24 -7.62
N VAL A 21 5.89 9.22 -8.45
CA VAL A 21 4.49 9.58 -8.69
C VAL A 21 4.02 8.84 -9.93
N VAL A 22 2.98 8.05 -9.78
CA VAL A 22 2.32 7.34 -10.87
C VAL A 22 0.96 8.00 -11.10
N VAL A 23 0.70 8.41 -12.31
CA VAL A 23 -0.59 8.99 -12.72
C VAL A 23 -1.35 8.01 -13.57
N ASP A 24 -2.67 7.99 -13.42
CA ASP A 24 -3.55 7.17 -14.23
C ASP A 24 -4.23 7.99 -15.35
N ASP A 25 -5.02 7.32 -16.17
CA ASP A 25 -5.75 7.92 -17.28
C ASP A 25 -6.81 8.91 -16.79
N GLU A 26 -6.93 10.05 -17.51
CA GLU A 26 -7.93 11.09 -17.20
C GLU A 26 -9.37 10.59 -17.21
N ASN A 27 -9.64 9.48 -17.92
CA ASN A 27 -10.95 8.86 -17.99
C ASN A 27 -11.18 7.79 -16.89
N ARG A 28 -10.16 7.50 -16.05
CA ARG A 28 -10.27 6.55 -14.92
C ARG A 28 -10.46 7.31 -13.61
N GLU A 29 -9.41 7.61 -12.90
CA GLU A 29 -9.45 8.36 -11.63
C GLU A 29 -8.91 9.77 -11.78
N ASN A 30 -8.04 9.98 -12.77
CA ASN A 30 -7.33 11.22 -13.00
C ASN A 30 -6.61 11.70 -11.75
N GLU A 31 -5.97 10.76 -11.05
CA GLU A 31 -5.26 10.98 -9.81
C GLU A 31 -3.77 10.64 -9.98
N GLY A 32 -2.96 11.07 -9.02
CA GLY A 32 -1.55 10.73 -8.92
C GLY A 32 -1.28 10.06 -7.59
N ASP A 33 -0.73 8.85 -7.64
CA ASP A 33 -0.35 8.08 -6.47
C ASP A 33 1.15 8.18 -6.20
N LEU A 34 1.52 8.41 -4.94
CA LEU A 34 2.90 8.32 -4.50
C LEU A 34 3.21 6.87 -4.11
N ILE A 35 4.04 6.21 -4.90
CA ILE A 35 4.31 4.77 -4.80
C ILE A 35 5.77 4.50 -4.45
N PHE A 36 6.03 3.55 -3.58
CA PHE A 36 7.36 3.05 -3.24
C PHE A 36 7.32 1.56 -2.86
N ALA A 37 8.48 0.90 -2.81
CA ALA A 37 8.56 -0.50 -2.40
C ALA A 37 8.32 -0.65 -0.88
N ALA A 38 7.31 -1.45 -0.50
CA ALA A 38 6.89 -1.63 0.90
C ALA A 38 8.03 -2.08 1.83
N GLU A 39 8.94 -2.93 1.36
CA GLU A 39 10.14 -3.36 2.11
C GLU A 39 11.09 -2.21 2.47
N LYS A 40 11.03 -1.09 1.74
CA LYS A 40 11.84 0.11 1.93
C LYS A 40 11.13 1.18 2.78
N ALA A 41 9.97 0.89 3.36
CA ALA A 41 9.22 1.84 4.18
C ALA A 41 10.09 2.38 5.33
N THR A 42 10.10 3.69 5.52
CA THR A 42 10.73 4.36 6.67
C THR A 42 9.75 5.32 7.34
N PRO A 43 9.91 5.63 8.63
CA PRO A 43 9.07 6.63 9.30
C PRO A 43 9.07 7.98 8.60
N GLU A 44 10.22 8.41 8.07
CA GLU A 44 10.39 9.69 7.37
C GLU A 44 9.58 9.71 6.06
N LEU A 45 9.64 8.62 5.27
CA LEU A 45 8.89 8.49 4.04
C LEU A 45 7.38 8.48 4.32
N LEU A 46 6.94 7.73 5.35
CA LEU A 46 5.54 7.71 5.75
C LEU A 46 5.07 9.08 6.26
N ALA A 47 5.89 9.79 7.04
CA ALA A 47 5.59 11.14 7.49
C ALA A 47 5.43 12.11 6.29
N PHE A 48 6.29 11.98 5.28
CA PHE A 48 6.19 12.73 4.04
C PHE A 48 4.85 12.44 3.32
N MET A 49 4.53 11.17 3.12
CA MET A 49 3.27 10.77 2.47
C MET A 49 2.05 11.31 3.22
N ILE A 50 1.99 11.12 4.54
CA ILE A 50 0.87 11.60 5.38
C ILE A 50 0.72 13.12 5.26
N ARG A 51 1.81 13.85 5.16
CA ARG A 51 1.80 15.33 5.13
C ARG A 51 1.43 15.90 3.77
N TYR A 52 1.86 15.28 2.68
CA TYR A 52 1.82 15.87 1.34
C TYR A 52 0.87 15.17 0.37
N THR A 53 0.21 14.10 0.79
CA THR A 53 -0.86 13.42 0.02
C THR A 53 -2.16 13.42 0.83
N SER A 54 -3.16 12.62 0.42
CA SER A 54 -4.38 12.40 1.21
C SER A 54 -4.10 11.78 2.59
N GLY A 55 -2.92 11.20 2.80
CA GLY A 55 -2.59 10.44 4.00
C GLY A 55 -3.26 9.07 4.07
N TYR A 56 -4.00 8.68 3.04
CA TYR A 56 -4.60 7.36 2.92
C TYR A 56 -3.55 6.38 2.40
N ILE A 57 -3.08 5.50 3.29
CA ILE A 57 -1.98 4.58 3.00
C ILE A 57 -2.53 3.21 2.67
N CYS A 58 -2.26 2.77 1.44
CA CYS A 58 -2.62 1.44 0.95
C CYS A 58 -1.37 0.65 0.57
N VAL A 59 -1.42 -0.66 0.72
CA VAL A 59 -0.36 -1.57 0.25
C VAL A 59 -0.94 -2.47 -0.85
N GLY A 60 -0.45 -2.35 -2.08
CA GLY A 60 -0.83 -3.23 -3.17
C GLY A 60 -0.18 -4.61 -3.01
N MET A 61 -0.97 -5.69 -3.03
CA MET A 61 -0.47 -7.07 -2.87
C MET A 61 -1.18 -8.03 -3.82
N GLU A 62 -0.61 -9.20 -4.03
CA GLU A 62 -1.25 -10.30 -4.74
C GLU A 62 -2.25 -11.05 -3.87
N GLY A 63 -3.26 -11.67 -4.49
CA GLY A 63 -4.30 -12.42 -3.77
C GLY A 63 -3.75 -13.54 -2.88
N GLU A 64 -2.76 -14.28 -3.37
CA GLU A 64 -2.09 -15.35 -2.60
C GLU A 64 -1.45 -14.83 -1.31
N LEU A 65 -0.91 -13.61 -1.34
CA LEU A 65 -0.34 -12.98 -0.15
C LEU A 65 -1.44 -12.57 0.84
N CYS A 66 -2.58 -12.10 0.34
CA CYS A 66 -3.75 -11.82 1.18
C CYS A 66 -4.27 -13.07 1.87
N ASP A 67 -4.39 -14.17 1.12
CA ASP A 67 -4.84 -15.46 1.66
C ASP A 67 -3.87 -15.96 2.74
N ARG A 68 -2.57 -15.90 2.47
CA ARG A 68 -1.52 -16.29 3.43
C ARG A 68 -1.58 -15.49 4.72
N LEU A 69 -1.86 -14.19 4.62
CA LEU A 69 -1.93 -13.27 5.77
C LEU A 69 -3.33 -13.24 6.41
N HIS A 70 -4.31 -13.99 5.89
CA HIS A 70 -5.72 -13.98 6.32
C HIS A 70 -6.32 -12.57 6.27
N LEU A 71 -6.21 -11.93 5.11
CA LEU A 71 -6.77 -10.59 4.82
C LEU A 71 -8.01 -10.72 3.92
N PRO A 72 -9.19 -11.04 4.45
CA PRO A 72 -10.40 -11.12 3.65
C PRO A 72 -10.82 -9.75 3.12
N ALA A 73 -11.69 -9.76 2.12
CA ALA A 73 -12.32 -8.54 1.63
C ALA A 73 -13.04 -7.80 2.77
N MET A 74 -12.94 -6.47 2.76
CA MET A 74 -13.56 -5.59 3.75
C MET A 74 -15.10 -5.69 3.70
N VAL A 75 -15.66 -5.89 2.51
CA VAL A 75 -17.08 -6.10 2.26
C VAL A 75 -17.28 -7.27 1.31
N LEU A 76 -18.35 -8.05 1.51
CA LEU A 76 -18.69 -9.18 0.65
C LEU A 76 -19.18 -8.73 -0.73
N HIS A 77 -19.87 -7.60 -0.78
CA HIS A 77 -20.39 -7.00 -2.01
C HIS A 77 -19.93 -5.55 -2.06
N SER A 78 -18.99 -5.26 -2.97
CA SER A 78 -18.51 -3.89 -3.16
C SER A 78 -19.52 -3.08 -3.94
N GLU A 79 -19.89 -1.91 -3.42
CA GLU A 79 -20.71 -0.89 -4.11
C GLU A 79 -19.84 0.15 -4.83
N ASP A 80 -18.51 0.00 -4.76
CA ASP A 80 -17.56 0.88 -5.43
C ASP A 80 -17.71 0.73 -6.96
N PRO A 81 -18.02 1.81 -7.69
CA PRO A 81 -18.15 1.79 -9.15
C PRO A 81 -16.89 1.32 -9.87
N ARG A 82 -15.72 1.56 -9.27
CA ARG A 82 -14.41 1.14 -9.78
C ARG A 82 -14.03 -0.27 -9.40
N ARG A 83 -14.81 -0.89 -8.51
CA ARG A 83 -14.57 -2.26 -7.99
C ARG A 83 -13.22 -2.43 -7.31
N THR A 84 -12.71 -1.40 -6.64
CA THR A 84 -11.48 -1.50 -5.86
C THR A 84 -11.68 -2.53 -4.74
N ALA A 85 -10.85 -3.56 -4.76
CA ALA A 85 -10.96 -4.65 -3.79
C ALA A 85 -10.19 -4.32 -2.51
N TYR A 86 -10.84 -3.61 -1.59
CA TYR A 86 -10.29 -3.36 -0.26
C TYR A 86 -10.41 -4.61 0.62
N THR A 87 -9.35 -4.90 1.37
CA THR A 87 -9.41 -5.87 2.48
C THR A 87 -9.60 -5.16 3.81
N ILE A 88 -9.81 -5.96 4.87
CA ILE A 88 -9.81 -5.43 6.23
C ILE A 88 -8.49 -4.71 6.53
N THR A 89 -8.55 -3.71 7.39
CA THR A 89 -7.38 -2.93 7.82
C THR A 89 -6.58 -3.66 8.90
N VAL A 90 -5.28 -3.37 8.99
CA VAL A 90 -4.37 -4.06 9.91
C VAL A 90 -3.33 -3.14 10.55
N ASP A 91 -2.74 -3.67 11.62
CA ASP A 91 -1.50 -3.22 12.25
C ASP A 91 -0.52 -4.36 12.41
N ALA A 92 0.78 -4.07 12.48
CA ALA A 92 1.74 -5.04 12.99
C ALA A 92 1.42 -5.40 14.44
N ALA A 93 1.43 -6.72 14.75
CA ALA A 93 1.08 -7.19 16.09
C ALA A 93 2.12 -6.85 17.16
N GLN A 94 3.35 -6.54 16.75
CA GLN A 94 4.45 -6.26 17.66
C GLN A 94 5.05 -4.88 17.43
N HIS A 95 5.48 -4.26 18.53
CA HIS A 95 6.21 -2.99 18.53
C HIS A 95 5.45 -1.80 17.91
N THR A 96 4.14 -1.84 17.82
CA THR A 96 3.25 -0.72 17.49
C THR A 96 2.62 -0.18 18.77
N THR A 97 2.23 1.10 18.72
CA THR A 97 1.45 1.75 19.80
C THR A 97 -0.03 1.79 19.40
N THR A 98 -0.49 2.92 18.87
CA THR A 98 -1.87 3.06 18.36
C THR A 98 -2.01 2.70 16.89
N GLY A 99 -0.91 2.35 16.22
CA GLY A 99 -0.86 2.04 14.79
C GLY A 99 -0.86 3.26 13.87
N ILE A 100 -1.23 4.44 14.36
CA ILE A 100 -1.48 5.62 13.50
C ILE A 100 -0.23 6.43 13.16
N SER A 101 0.83 6.35 13.98
CA SER A 101 2.06 7.11 13.77
C SER A 101 2.78 6.68 12.47
N ALA A 102 3.59 7.57 11.89
CA ALA A 102 4.43 7.23 10.74
C ALA A 102 5.36 6.03 11.05
N THR A 103 5.87 5.95 12.28
CA THR A 103 6.69 4.83 12.75
C THR A 103 5.90 3.54 12.78
N ASP A 104 4.70 3.53 13.35
CA ASP A 104 3.85 2.34 13.42
C ASP A 104 3.42 1.88 12.02
N ARG A 105 2.99 2.82 11.16
CA ARG A 105 2.59 2.51 9.77
C ARG A 105 3.75 1.95 8.96
N SER A 106 4.97 2.52 9.08
CA SER A 106 6.15 1.99 8.39
C SER A 106 6.47 0.56 8.83
N ARG A 107 6.28 0.24 10.11
CA ARG A 107 6.46 -1.10 10.65
C ARG A 107 5.41 -2.06 10.11
N THR A 108 4.16 -1.67 10.10
CA THR A 108 3.06 -2.46 9.54
C THR A 108 3.28 -2.78 8.07
N ILE A 109 3.69 -1.79 7.27
CA ILE A 109 3.99 -1.97 5.84
C ILE A 109 5.14 -2.95 5.63
N LYS A 110 6.24 -2.84 6.41
CA LYS A 110 7.34 -3.81 6.36
C LYS A 110 6.89 -5.22 6.76
N THR A 111 6.04 -5.33 7.78
CA THR A 111 5.48 -6.63 8.21
C THR A 111 4.65 -7.26 7.09
N LEU A 112 3.86 -6.47 6.36
CA LEU A 112 3.11 -6.95 5.20
C LEU A 112 4.02 -7.43 4.06
N ALA A 113 5.15 -6.75 3.83
CA ALA A 113 6.11 -7.09 2.79
C ALA A 113 7.06 -8.25 3.16
N ASP A 114 7.14 -8.62 4.44
CA ASP A 114 8.05 -9.68 4.91
C ASP A 114 7.52 -11.07 4.50
N PRO A 115 8.28 -11.84 3.70
CA PRO A 115 7.86 -13.18 3.26
C PRO A 115 7.69 -14.17 4.40
N THR A 116 8.28 -13.90 5.58
CA THR A 116 8.15 -14.76 6.77
C THR A 116 6.93 -14.43 7.63
N SER A 117 6.25 -13.31 7.36
CA SER A 117 5.05 -12.92 8.09
C SER A 117 3.88 -13.87 7.83
N GLY A 118 3.10 -14.11 8.87
CA GLY A 118 1.88 -14.88 8.84
C GLY A 118 0.71 -14.15 9.52
N PRO A 119 -0.46 -14.79 9.67
CA PRO A 119 -1.64 -14.17 10.26
C PRO A 119 -1.40 -13.59 11.66
N ALA A 120 -0.56 -14.24 12.46
CA ALA A 120 -0.21 -13.81 13.83
C ALA A 120 0.72 -12.60 13.87
N SER A 121 1.31 -12.20 12.73
CA SER A 121 2.14 -10.99 12.62
C SER A 121 1.31 -9.70 12.58
N LEU A 122 -0.01 -9.81 12.48
CA LEU A 122 -0.93 -8.70 12.27
C LEU A 122 -2.07 -8.69 13.28
N ASN A 123 -2.44 -7.52 13.78
CA ASN A 123 -3.67 -7.25 14.50
C ASN A 123 -4.75 -6.73 13.54
N ARG A 124 -6.01 -7.00 13.84
CA ARG A 124 -7.20 -6.61 13.05
C ARG A 124 -8.27 -6.03 13.98
N PRO A 125 -8.82 -4.84 13.71
CA PRO A 125 -8.43 -3.89 12.65
C PRO A 125 -7.18 -3.10 13.01
N GLY A 126 -6.69 -2.30 12.05
CA GLY A 126 -5.62 -1.32 12.21
C GLY A 126 -5.77 -0.16 11.21
N PRO A 127 -4.92 0.87 11.22
CA PRO A 127 -5.06 2.04 10.34
C PRO A 127 -4.42 1.87 8.95
N VAL A 128 -3.80 0.74 8.61
CA VAL A 128 -3.26 0.48 7.28
C VAL A 128 -4.24 -0.37 6.49
N SER A 129 -4.73 0.18 5.38
CA SER A 129 -5.60 -0.51 4.44
C SER A 129 -4.79 -1.19 3.34
N TYR A 130 -5.43 -2.14 2.68
CA TYR A 130 -4.88 -2.85 1.54
C TYR A 130 -5.84 -2.80 0.34
N THR A 131 -5.28 -2.64 -0.86
CA THR A 131 -6.02 -2.78 -2.11
C THR A 131 -5.47 -3.96 -2.90
N HIS A 132 -6.37 -4.82 -3.38
CA HIS A 132 -6.01 -5.91 -4.28
C HIS A 132 -5.71 -5.34 -5.67
N LEU A 133 -4.47 -5.49 -6.12
CA LEU A 133 -4.13 -5.20 -7.52
C LEU A 133 -4.71 -6.32 -8.38
N THR A 134 -5.86 -6.08 -8.99
CA THR A 134 -6.29 -6.86 -10.14
C THR A 134 -5.43 -6.43 -11.32
N LEU A 135 -4.36 -7.17 -11.60
CA LEU A 135 -3.71 -7.03 -12.89
C LEU A 135 -4.73 -7.41 -13.97
N PRO A 136 -4.98 -6.55 -14.97
CA PRO A 136 -5.81 -6.96 -16.10
C PRO A 136 -5.13 -8.20 -16.72
N THR A 137 -5.87 -9.28 -16.80
CA THR A 137 -5.46 -10.47 -17.56
C THR A 137 -5.37 -10.03 -19.02
N ILE A 138 -4.14 -9.93 -19.53
CA ILE A 138 -3.89 -9.69 -20.95
C ILE A 138 -4.19 -10.98 -21.71
#